data_2b3df3181908f3e85221919d5417598d
#
_entry.id   2b3df3181908f3e85221919d5417598d
#
_cell.length_a   1.000
_cell.length_b   1.000
_cell.length_c   1.000
_cell.angle_alpha   90.00
_cell.angle_beta   90.00
_cell.angle_gamma   90.00
#
_symmetry.space_group_name_H-M   'P 1'
#
loop_
_entity.id
_entity.type
_entity.pdbx_description
1 polymer ?
#
loop_
_entity_poly.entity_id
_entity_poly.type
_entity_poly.pdbx_seq_one_letter_code
_entity_poly.pdbx_strand_id
1 'polypeptide(L)'
;DASVSILPAKMTAAENLPDSLEALLDIAYESAGTEPLRAIAAYRRALSSYPDDTYMPFLIIELSTLYKRLGQYDAALSLFDEALTLPVIAKNAAVVHEFRRSRSVLHAVSDMLRARGTPALPFGEVPEDVLATADRQAGNNT
;
A
#
# COMPACT_ATOMS: atom_id res chain seq x y z
N ASP A 1 -3.57 33.59 7.75
CA ASP A 1 -4.24 32.75 8.72
C ASP A 1 -3.77 31.31 8.60
N ALA A 2 -3.16 30.79 9.67
CA ALA A 2 -2.53 29.47 9.68
C ALA A 2 -3.54 28.33 9.39
N SER A 3 -4.77 28.43 9.88
CA SER A 3 -5.78 27.39 9.65
C SER A 3 -6.21 27.35 8.19
N VAL A 4 -6.25 28.48 7.53
CA VAL A 4 -6.57 28.54 6.10
C VAL A 4 -5.44 27.96 5.26
N SER A 5 -4.19 28.12 5.71
CA SER A 5 -3.02 27.58 5.00
C SER A 5 -2.92 26.05 5.07
N ILE A 6 -3.31 25.45 6.20
CA ILE A 6 -3.18 24.02 6.44
C ILE A 6 -4.26 23.23 5.68
N LEU A 7 -5.53 23.66 5.78
CA LEU A 7 -6.63 22.94 5.13
C LEU A 7 -6.54 22.91 3.61
N PRO A 8 -6.23 24.03 2.92
CA PRO A 8 -6.08 24.01 1.48
C PRO A 8 -5.00 23.06 0.99
N ALA A 9 -3.90 22.88 1.75
CA ALA A 9 -2.82 21.97 1.34
C ALA A 9 -3.29 20.51 1.29
N LYS A 10 -4.08 20.07 2.28
CA LYS A 10 -4.64 18.71 2.29
C LYS A 10 -5.69 18.51 1.21
N MET A 11 -6.58 19.48 1.05
CA MET A 11 -7.61 19.42 0.02
C MET A 11 -6.99 19.44 -1.38
N THR A 12 -5.97 20.25 -1.58
CA THR A 12 -5.27 20.35 -2.86
C THR A 12 -4.64 19.01 -3.27
N ALA A 13 -4.12 18.24 -2.32
CA ALA A 13 -3.54 16.94 -2.61
C ALA A 13 -4.57 15.96 -3.19
N ALA A 14 -5.84 16.07 -2.78
CA ALA A 14 -6.93 15.23 -3.28
C ALA A 14 -7.67 15.87 -4.45
N GLU A 15 -7.94 17.18 -4.40
CA GLU A 15 -8.79 17.88 -5.37
C GLU A 15 -8.11 18.12 -6.73
N ASN A 16 -6.79 18.25 -6.76
CA ASN A 16 -6.06 18.53 -8.00
C ASN A 16 -5.60 17.28 -8.72
N LEU A 17 -6.22 16.14 -8.41
CA LEU A 17 -5.91 14.91 -9.10
C LEU A 17 -6.69 14.82 -10.43
N PRO A 18 -6.05 14.31 -11.48
CA PRO A 18 -6.74 14.10 -12.76
C PRO A 18 -7.74 12.95 -12.66
N ASP A 19 -8.52 12.77 -13.71
CA ASP A 19 -9.55 11.73 -13.77
C ASP A 19 -9.10 10.46 -14.50
N SER A 20 -8.11 10.55 -15.39
CA SER A 20 -7.68 9.38 -16.14
C SER A 20 -6.73 8.49 -15.33
N LEU A 21 -6.83 7.18 -15.55
CA LEU A 21 -5.96 6.22 -14.88
C LEU A 21 -4.49 6.51 -15.17
N GLU A 22 -4.15 6.73 -16.44
CA GLU A 22 -2.78 6.98 -16.84
C GLU A 22 -2.19 8.20 -16.12
N ALA A 23 -2.94 9.29 -16.09
CA ALA A 23 -2.48 10.52 -15.43
C ALA A 23 -2.35 10.34 -13.91
N LEU A 24 -3.28 9.59 -13.29
CA LEU A 24 -3.19 9.28 -11.86
C LEU A 24 -1.94 8.46 -11.55
N LEU A 25 -1.64 7.46 -12.38
CA LEU A 25 -0.45 6.63 -12.19
C LEU A 25 0.84 7.44 -12.37
N ASP A 26 0.86 8.37 -13.33
CA ASP A 26 1.99 9.26 -13.54
C ASP A 26 2.25 10.13 -12.30
N ILE A 27 1.19 10.72 -11.73
CA ILE A 27 1.31 11.52 -10.52
C ILE A 27 1.81 10.67 -9.35
N ALA A 28 1.24 9.48 -9.18
CA ALA A 28 1.64 8.58 -8.10
C ALA A 28 3.14 8.22 -8.21
N TYR A 29 3.58 7.87 -9.41
CA TYR A 29 4.97 7.51 -9.65
C TYR A 29 5.92 8.68 -9.39
N GLU A 30 5.58 9.86 -9.90
CA GLU A 30 6.41 11.06 -9.77
C GLU A 30 6.45 11.56 -8.32
N SER A 31 5.38 11.37 -7.57
CA SER A 31 5.24 11.92 -6.21
C SER A 31 5.76 10.97 -5.12
N ALA A 32 5.91 9.68 -5.42
CA ALA A 32 6.17 8.66 -4.39
C ALA A 32 7.39 8.96 -3.51
N GLY A 33 8.44 9.56 -4.08
CA GLY A 33 9.67 9.85 -3.34
C GLY A 33 9.63 11.13 -2.52
N THR A 34 8.97 12.17 -3.01
CA THR A 34 9.00 13.50 -2.43
C THR A 34 7.70 13.92 -1.76
N GLU A 35 6.57 13.44 -2.26
CA GLU A 35 5.25 13.77 -1.76
C GLU A 35 4.42 12.50 -1.59
N PRO A 36 4.79 11.62 -0.63
CA PRO A 36 4.14 10.31 -0.52
C PRO A 36 2.64 10.38 -0.27
N LEU A 37 2.14 11.39 0.44
CA LEU A 37 0.69 11.53 0.65
C LEU A 37 -0.04 11.82 -0.65
N ARG A 38 0.57 12.58 -1.54
CA ARG A 38 -0.01 12.83 -2.87
C ARG A 38 -0.01 11.56 -3.71
N ALA A 39 1.06 10.78 -3.65
CA ALA A 39 1.14 9.50 -4.35
C ALA A 39 0.06 8.54 -3.84
N ILE A 40 -0.12 8.44 -2.52
CA ILE A 40 -1.18 7.61 -1.92
C ILE A 40 -2.55 8.07 -2.41
N ALA A 41 -2.81 9.38 -2.41
CA ALA A 41 -4.09 9.92 -2.87
C ALA A 41 -4.36 9.55 -4.33
N ALA A 42 -3.34 9.64 -5.19
CA ALA A 42 -3.47 9.29 -6.61
C ALA A 42 -3.74 7.79 -6.80
N TYR A 43 -3.00 6.93 -6.09
CA TYR A 43 -3.24 5.48 -6.15
C TYR A 43 -4.64 5.13 -5.64
N ARG A 44 -5.06 5.73 -4.51
CA ARG A 44 -6.38 5.47 -3.93
C ARG A 44 -7.50 5.90 -4.88
N ARG A 45 -7.34 7.03 -5.54
CA ARG A 45 -8.32 7.47 -6.52
C ARG A 45 -8.39 6.55 -7.72
N ALA A 46 -7.23 6.09 -8.22
CA ALA A 46 -7.17 5.14 -9.32
C ALA A 46 -7.88 3.83 -8.95
N LEU A 47 -7.62 3.32 -7.76
CA LEU A 47 -8.27 2.10 -7.27
C LEU A 47 -9.78 2.25 -7.15
N SER A 48 -10.24 3.38 -6.63
CA SER A 48 -11.66 3.67 -6.45
C SER A 48 -12.38 3.85 -7.79
N SER A 49 -11.73 4.49 -8.77
CA SER A 49 -12.35 4.84 -10.04
C SER A 49 -12.23 3.74 -11.10
N TYR A 50 -11.20 2.91 -11.02
CA TYR A 50 -10.88 1.91 -12.05
C TYR A 50 -10.64 0.51 -11.45
N PRO A 51 -11.54 0.03 -10.56
CA PRO A 51 -11.31 -1.24 -9.85
C PRO A 51 -11.27 -2.47 -10.78
N ASP A 52 -11.84 -2.36 -11.97
CA ASP A 52 -11.90 -3.47 -12.93
C ASP A 52 -10.76 -3.45 -13.95
N ASP A 53 -9.88 -2.45 -13.89
CA ASP A 53 -8.77 -2.35 -14.82
C ASP A 53 -7.72 -3.43 -14.54
N THR A 54 -7.14 -3.97 -15.61
CA THR A 54 -6.14 -5.04 -15.52
C THR A 54 -4.83 -4.58 -14.87
N TYR A 55 -4.64 -3.29 -14.69
CA TYR A 55 -3.48 -2.74 -13.97
C TYR A 55 -3.61 -2.88 -12.45
N MET A 56 -4.80 -3.14 -11.93
CA MET A 56 -5.02 -3.13 -10.48
C MET A 56 -4.09 -4.04 -9.68
N PRO A 57 -3.73 -5.27 -10.13
CA PRO A 57 -2.76 -6.07 -9.37
C PRO A 57 -1.42 -5.34 -9.17
N PHE A 58 -0.94 -4.65 -10.20
CA PHE A 58 0.31 -3.89 -10.11
C PHE A 58 0.16 -2.67 -9.20
N LEU A 59 -0.98 -1.98 -9.29
CA LEU A 59 -1.26 -0.83 -8.42
C LEU A 59 -1.23 -1.23 -6.95
N ILE A 60 -1.83 -2.36 -6.60
CA ILE A 60 -1.84 -2.86 -5.23
C ILE A 60 -0.41 -3.10 -4.74
N ILE A 61 0.44 -3.70 -5.57
CA ILE A 61 1.85 -3.91 -5.21
C ILE A 61 2.56 -2.59 -4.97
N GLU A 62 2.39 -1.62 -5.86
CA GLU A 62 3.02 -0.30 -5.74
C GLU A 62 2.55 0.46 -4.50
N LEU A 63 1.25 0.48 -4.26
CA LEU A 63 0.68 1.17 -3.11
C LEU A 63 1.07 0.49 -1.80
N SER A 64 1.04 -0.85 -1.74
CA SER A 64 1.47 -1.58 -0.55
C SER A 64 2.94 -1.32 -0.24
N THR A 65 3.79 -1.25 -1.26
CA THR A 65 5.20 -0.93 -1.11
C THR A 65 5.40 0.46 -0.51
N LEU A 66 4.60 1.42 -0.97
CA LEU A 66 4.65 2.79 -0.45
C LEU A 66 4.22 2.83 1.03
N TYR A 67 3.11 2.17 1.38
CA TYR A 67 2.69 2.08 2.78
C TYR A 67 3.78 1.44 3.66
N LYS A 68 4.37 0.35 3.23
CA LYS A 68 5.44 -0.33 3.97
C LYS A 68 6.65 0.58 4.17
N ARG A 69 7.05 1.30 3.13
CA ARG A 69 8.17 2.23 3.21
C ARG A 69 7.94 3.32 4.24
N LEU A 70 6.68 3.70 4.43
CA LEU A 70 6.29 4.71 5.42
C LEU A 70 6.00 4.12 6.80
N GLY A 71 6.18 2.82 6.98
CA GLY A 71 5.89 2.16 8.25
C GLY A 71 4.40 2.01 8.54
N GLN A 72 3.55 2.16 7.54
CA GLN A 72 2.09 2.09 7.69
C GLN A 72 1.58 0.69 7.40
N TYR A 73 1.89 -0.26 8.29
CA TYR A 73 1.59 -1.67 8.10
C TYR A 73 0.09 -1.97 8.12
N ASP A 74 -0.67 -1.31 8.99
CA ASP A 74 -2.12 -1.52 9.06
C ASP A 74 -2.79 -1.10 7.75
N ALA A 75 -2.36 0.00 7.17
CA ALA A 75 -2.88 0.46 5.88
C ALA A 75 -2.55 -0.54 4.76
N ALA A 76 -1.34 -1.09 4.76
CA ALA A 76 -0.94 -2.08 3.78
C ALA A 76 -1.73 -3.40 3.93
N LEU A 77 -1.96 -3.85 5.17
CA LEU A 77 -2.77 -5.04 5.45
C LEU A 77 -4.20 -4.86 4.97
N SER A 78 -4.81 -3.72 5.29
CA SER A 78 -6.16 -3.39 4.85
C SER A 78 -6.25 -3.32 3.33
N LEU A 79 -5.22 -2.82 2.68
CA LEU A 79 -5.17 -2.76 1.23
C LEU A 79 -5.23 -4.15 0.59
N PHE A 80 -4.48 -5.12 1.13
CA PHE A 80 -4.53 -6.50 0.62
C PHE A 80 -5.91 -7.12 0.84
N ASP A 81 -6.55 -6.86 1.98
CA ASP A 81 -7.91 -7.35 2.23
C ASP A 81 -8.90 -6.77 1.22
N GLU A 82 -8.80 -5.48 0.95
CA GLU A 82 -9.62 -4.82 -0.05
C GLU A 82 -9.35 -5.39 -1.46
N ALA A 83 -8.08 -5.56 -1.81
CA ALA A 83 -7.68 -6.07 -3.12
C ALA A 83 -8.26 -7.46 -3.39
N LEU A 84 -8.28 -8.32 -2.39
CA LEU A 84 -8.78 -9.69 -2.54
C LEU A 84 -10.29 -9.75 -2.83
N THR A 85 -11.01 -8.64 -2.61
CA THR A 85 -12.43 -8.56 -2.95
C THR A 85 -12.68 -8.08 -4.38
N LEU A 86 -11.66 -7.54 -5.05
CA LEU A 86 -11.82 -7.02 -6.41
C LEU A 86 -11.95 -8.17 -7.41
N PRO A 87 -12.99 -8.17 -8.29
CA PRO A 87 -13.17 -9.25 -9.24
C PRO A 87 -11.96 -9.51 -10.14
N VAL A 88 -11.28 -8.44 -10.59
CA VAL A 88 -10.12 -8.58 -11.47
C VAL A 88 -8.95 -9.32 -10.78
N ILE A 89 -8.91 -9.29 -9.46
CA ILE A 89 -7.91 -9.99 -8.65
C ILE A 89 -8.46 -11.35 -8.20
N ALA A 90 -9.68 -11.38 -7.66
CA ALA A 90 -10.28 -12.58 -7.11
C ALA A 90 -10.39 -13.74 -8.11
N LYS A 91 -10.55 -13.43 -9.39
CA LYS A 91 -10.65 -14.45 -10.44
C LYS A 91 -9.29 -15.01 -10.87
N ASN A 92 -8.19 -14.42 -10.42
CA ASN A 92 -6.83 -14.85 -10.78
C ASN A 92 -6.20 -15.58 -9.60
N ALA A 93 -6.22 -16.91 -9.64
CA ALA A 93 -5.75 -17.75 -8.53
C ALA A 93 -4.29 -17.48 -8.16
N ALA A 94 -3.44 -17.23 -9.15
CA ALA A 94 -2.01 -16.94 -8.89
C ALA A 94 -1.83 -15.62 -8.14
N VAL A 95 -2.55 -14.59 -8.53
CA VAL A 95 -2.49 -13.28 -7.86
C VAL A 95 -3.06 -13.37 -6.44
N VAL A 96 -4.17 -14.08 -6.26
CA VAL A 96 -4.75 -14.31 -4.93
C VAL A 96 -3.75 -14.98 -4.01
N HIS A 97 -3.09 -16.04 -4.49
CA HIS A 97 -2.08 -16.75 -3.72
C HIS A 97 -0.94 -15.81 -3.30
N GLU A 98 -0.43 -15.04 -4.25
CA GLU A 98 0.66 -14.08 -4.03
C GLU A 98 0.28 -13.01 -3.01
N PHE A 99 -0.92 -12.46 -3.12
CA PHE A 99 -1.39 -11.40 -2.21
C PHE A 99 -1.65 -11.93 -0.80
N ARG A 100 -2.18 -13.15 -0.68
CA ARG A 100 -2.35 -13.79 0.63
C ARG A 100 -1.01 -14.01 1.30
N ARG A 101 -0.01 -14.46 0.53
CA ARG A 101 1.34 -14.64 1.04
C ARG A 101 1.95 -13.31 1.48
N SER A 102 1.85 -12.28 0.66
CA SER A 102 2.35 -10.94 0.99
C SER A 102 1.71 -10.40 2.25
N ARG A 103 0.40 -10.61 2.40
CA ARG A 103 -0.33 -10.19 3.58
C ARG A 103 0.17 -10.93 4.82
N SER A 104 0.37 -12.24 4.71
CA SER A 104 0.87 -13.06 5.83
C SER A 104 2.27 -12.63 6.28
N VAL A 105 3.18 -12.39 5.33
CA VAL A 105 4.53 -11.88 5.64
C VAL A 105 4.42 -10.53 6.38
N LEU A 106 3.63 -9.64 5.83
CA LEU A 106 3.48 -8.29 6.37
C LEU A 106 2.87 -8.31 7.77
N HIS A 107 1.87 -9.16 7.99
CA HIS A 107 1.24 -9.32 9.31
C HIS A 107 2.28 -9.81 10.34
N ALA A 108 3.09 -10.80 9.98
CA ALA A 108 4.12 -11.32 10.86
C ALA A 108 5.18 -10.26 11.19
N VAL A 109 5.62 -9.50 10.17
CA VAL A 109 6.56 -8.39 10.38
C VAL A 109 5.97 -7.37 11.35
N SER A 110 4.72 -6.95 11.10
CA SER A 110 4.05 -5.95 11.93
C SER A 110 3.95 -6.41 13.38
N ASP A 111 3.57 -7.66 13.62
CA ASP A 111 3.47 -8.22 14.96
C ASP A 111 4.83 -8.23 15.68
N MET A 112 5.89 -8.64 15.00
CA MET A 112 7.22 -8.66 15.59
C MET A 112 7.74 -7.26 15.90
N LEU A 113 7.51 -6.29 15.01
CA LEU A 113 7.91 -4.91 15.26
C LEU A 113 7.16 -4.31 16.43
N ARG A 114 5.86 -4.62 16.55
CA ARG A 114 5.05 -4.15 17.68
C ARG A 114 5.59 -4.73 18.98
N ALA A 115 5.92 -6.02 19.00
CA ALA A 115 6.49 -6.67 20.18
C ALA A 115 7.85 -6.07 20.57
N ARG A 116 8.61 -5.55 19.62
CA ARG A 116 9.90 -4.90 19.86
C ARG A 116 9.80 -3.41 20.21
N GLY A 117 8.57 -2.86 20.21
CA GLY A 117 8.36 -1.44 20.49
C GLY A 117 8.64 -0.51 19.33
N THR A 118 8.74 -1.04 18.12
CA THR A 118 8.99 -0.25 16.90
C THR A 118 7.93 -0.48 15.84
N PRO A 119 6.63 -0.24 16.14
CA PRO A 119 5.52 -0.63 15.25
C PRO A 119 5.49 0.12 13.92
N ALA A 120 6.13 1.28 13.83
CA ALA A 120 6.13 2.10 12.62
C ALA A 120 7.50 2.14 11.92
N LEU A 121 8.38 1.17 12.21
CA LEU A 121 9.69 1.12 11.58
C LEU A 121 9.53 0.93 10.06
N PRO A 122 10.14 1.80 9.22
CA PRO A 122 10.07 1.62 7.78
C PRO A 122 10.56 0.24 7.33
N PHE A 123 9.90 -0.32 6.34
CA PHE A 123 10.19 -1.70 5.90
C PHE A 123 11.67 -1.88 5.50
N GLY A 124 12.27 -0.86 4.89
CA GLY A 124 13.69 -0.91 4.50
C GLY A 124 14.65 -0.97 5.69
N GLU A 125 14.17 -0.68 6.90
CA GLU A 125 14.98 -0.72 8.12
C GLU A 125 14.68 -1.95 8.98
N VAL A 126 13.78 -2.83 8.53
CA VAL A 126 13.44 -4.05 9.28
C VAL A 126 14.62 -5.00 9.28
N PRO A 127 15.02 -5.53 10.47
CA PRO A 127 16.13 -6.46 10.56
C PRO A 127 15.91 -7.74 9.74
N GLU A 128 16.99 -8.28 9.20
CA GLU A 128 16.93 -9.49 8.35
C GLU A 128 16.35 -10.70 9.08
N ASP A 129 16.62 -10.84 10.39
CA ASP A 129 16.08 -11.94 11.18
C ASP A 129 14.56 -11.88 11.27
N VAL A 130 14.01 -10.68 11.36
CA VAL A 130 12.55 -10.47 11.37
C VAL A 130 11.97 -10.87 10.01
N LEU A 131 12.58 -10.40 8.92
CA LEU A 131 12.10 -10.74 7.57
C LEU A 131 12.16 -12.24 7.33
N ALA A 132 13.24 -12.89 7.72
CA ALA A 132 13.41 -14.34 7.55
C ALA A 132 12.38 -15.13 8.35
N THR A 133 12.12 -14.71 9.60
CA THR A 133 11.10 -15.34 10.45
C THR A 133 9.72 -15.18 9.84
N ALA A 134 9.40 -13.96 9.39
CA ALA A 134 8.10 -13.67 8.76
C ALA A 134 7.89 -14.52 7.51
N ASP A 135 8.93 -14.67 6.70
CA ASP A 135 8.86 -15.45 5.46
C ASP A 135 8.59 -16.93 5.77
N ARG A 136 9.26 -17.48 6.77
CA ARG A 136 9.02 -18.87 7.21
C ARG A 136 7.61 -19.07 7.73
N GLN A 137 7.13 -18.15 8.55
CA GLN A 137 5.76 -18.23 9.10
C GLN A 137 4.72 -18.16 7.99
N ALA A 138 4.93 -17.29 7.00
CA ALA A 138 4.03 -17.17 5.85
C ALA A 138 4.03 -18.44 5.00
N GLY A 139 5.20 -19.07 4.80
CA GLY A 139 5.31 -20.32 4.08
C GLY A 139 4.57 -21.46 4.77
N ASN A 140 4.53 -21.46 6.10
CA ASN A 140 3.80 -22.48 6.87
C ASN A 140 2.29 -22.25 6.89
N ASN A 141 1.84 -21.02 6.63
CA ASN A 141 0.42 -20.64 6.68
C ASN A 141 -0.25 -20.57 5.32
N THR A 142 0.49 -20.76 4.25
CA THR A 142 -0.01 -20.79 2.89
C THR A 142 0.16 -22.18 2.28
#